data_8519e44fe2663e8b367b334e27997c5c
#
_entry.id   8519e44fe2663e8b367b334e27997c5c
#
_cell.length_a   1.000
_cell.length_b   1.000
_cell.length_c   1.000
_cell.angle_alpha   90.00
_cell.angle_beta   90.00
_cell.angle_gamma   90.00
#
_symmetry.space_group_name_H-M   'P 1'
#
loop_
_entity.id
_entity.type
_entity.pdbx_description
1 polymer ?
#
loop_
_entity_poly.entity_id
_entity_poly.type
_entity_poly.pdbx_seq_one_letter_code
_entity_poly.pdbx_strand_id
1 'polypeptide(L)'
;LALIDEIEVEFQDGLNILTGETGAGKSIILGSVNLALGARYHKDILRPGAEYGFVEITFCLENEEQIRKLKELDIYPEEGIVTLSRRMMAGRSVSRINGETVPISLLKEAAAILIDIHGQHEHQSLLYRKNHLGITDAYARESIEKEKEETQSLFHAYKALKKELEDSQTDEAQRAKELDFLKFEVQEIRDAQLRPGEDEELEGLYRRMSNAKRIADGIWEAYGYTSTGNENASELLSRAIRALSETAEYDKTASGLYGQLSEIDSLLNDFNRELAEYGKTCEFSEEELYETENRLNEINHLKTKYGNEIESILEYCKKQEERIALLEDYDQYVEDLSLRCRKAEEELKKASLKLSKIRKKQAGLLETEIEEGLKELNFEKVSFVIHFEETADYTAEGIDEVKFRISMNEGQPLRPLSEVASGGELSRIMLAIKTVMAKKDDIETLIFDEIDVGISGRTAQKVSEKMALIGNVHQVICITDRKSTRLNSSHSAVS
;
A
#
# COMPACT_ATOMS: atom_id res chain seq x y z
N LEU A 1 -28.56 26.08 3.32
CA LEU A 1 -28.47 26.07 1.87
C LEU A 1 -29.79 26.60 1.26
N ALA A 2 -29.73 27.50 0.30
CA ALA A 2 -30.88 28.13 -0.36
C ALA A 2 -31.91 28.69 0.66
N LEU A 3 -33.07 28.08 0.82
CA LEU A 3 -34.14 28.50 1.70
C LEU A 3 -34.09 27.90 3.12
N ILE A 4 -33.25 26.88 3.34
CA ILE A 4 -33.20 26.12 4.60
C ILE A 4 -32.01 26.59 5.45
N ASP A 5 -32.27 26.92 6.71
CA ASP A 5 -31.23 27.29 7.68
C ASP A 5 -30.50 26.06 8.18
N GLU A 6 -31.23 25.13 8.75
CA GLU A 6 -30.75 23.87 9.29
C GLU A 6 -31.84 22.80 9.10
N ILE A 7 -31.44 21.61 8.73
CA ILE A 7 -32.32 20.45 8.64
C ILE A 7 -31.52 19.20 8.98
N GLU A 8 -32.07 18.36 9.79
CA GLU A 8 -31.58 17.03 10.09
C GLU A 8 -32.67 16.03 9.71
N VAL A 9 -32.30 14.99 8.98
CA VAL A 9 -33.21 13.94 8.52
C VAL A 9 -32.59 12.58 8.81
N GLU A 10 -33.28 11.78 9.57
CA GLU A 10 -32.91 10.40 9.84
C GLU A 10 -33.73 9.46 8.95
N PHE A 11 -33.04 8.61 8.20
CA PHE A 11 -33.67 7.59 7.36
C PHE A 11 -33.63 6.24 8.08
N GLN A 12 -34.74 5.54 8.04
CA GLN A 12 -34.87 4.22 8.62
C GLN A 12 -34.48 3.14 7.59
N ASP A 13 -34.21 1.93 8.07
CA ASP A 13 -34.04 0.79 7.19
C ASP A 13 -35.28 0.55 6.30
N GLY A 14 -35.05 -0.05 5.13
CA GLY A 14 -36.11 -0.35 4.18
C GLY A 14 -36.55 0.85 3.36
N LEU A 15 -37.83 0.98 3.07
CA LEU A 15 -38.38 1.98 2.17
C LEU A 15 -38.76 3.29 2.88
N ASN A 16 -38.07 4.35 2.58
CA ASN A 16 -38.33 5.73 3.01
C ASN A 16 -38.94 6.52 1.85
N ILE A 17 -40.05 7.21 2.08
CA ILE A 17 -40.72 7.99 1.03
C ILE A 17 -40.75 9.47 1.42
N LEU A 18 -40.07 10.30 0.64
CA LEU A 18 -40.08 11.75 0.73
C LEU A 18 -41.18 12.31 -0.17
N THR A 19 -42.25 12.84 0.44
CA THR A 19 -43.36 13.44 -0.28
C THR A 19 -43.49 14.93 0.02
N GLY A 20 -43.89 15.74 -0.95
CA GLY A 20 -44.12 17.17 -0.76
C GLY A 20 -44.61 17.83 -2.04
N GLU A 21 -45.28 19.00 -1.95
CA GLU A 21 -45.62 19.78 -3.12
C GLU A 21 -44.35 20.32 -3.81
N THR A 22 -44.43 20.48 -5.14
CA THR A 22 -43.32 20.82 -6.02
C THR A 22 -42.52 22.04 -5.52
N GLY A 23 -41.22 21.89 -5.46
CA GLY A 23 -40.23 22.91 -5.72
C GLY A 23 -39.17 23.19 -4.66
N ALA A 24 -39.43 23.26 -3.36
CA ALA A 24 -38.39 23.80 -2.47
C ALA A 24 -37.70 22.76 -1.56
N GLY A 25 -38.42 21.85 -0.89
CA GLY A 25 -37.82 21.01 0.13
C GLY A 25 -37.11 19.76 -0.43
N LYS A 26 -37.75 19.01 -1.30
CA LYS A 26 -37.21 17.76 -1.85
C LYS A 26 -35.94 17.93 -2.66
N SER A 27 -35.95 18.90 -3.59
CA SER A 27 -34.78 19.22 -4.42
C SER A 27 -33.61 19.76 -3.58
N ILE A 28 -33.88 20.40 -2.44
CA ILE A 28 -32.84 20.88 -1.53
C ILE A 28 -32.20 19.69 -0.80
N ILE A 29 -33.01 18.73 -0.33
CA ILE A 29 -32.48 17.51 0.33
C ILE A 29 -31.61 16.74 -0.66
N LEU A 30 -32.11 16.42 -1.85
CA LEU A 30 -31.36 15.70 -2.87
C LEU A 30 -30.12 16.48 -3.31
N GLY A 31 -30.25 17.79 -3.51
CA GLY A 31 -29.12 18.67 -3.82
C GLY A 31 -28.07 18.68 -2.72
N SER A 32 -28.48 18.64 -1.45
CA SER A 32 -27.57 18.55 -0.31
C SER A 32 -26.85 17.22 -0.25
N VAL A 33 -27.56 16.12 -0.49
CA VAL A 33 -26.96 14.77 -0.62
C VAL A 33 -25.90 14.77 -1.73
N ASN A 34 -26.28 15.21 -2.93
CA ASN A 34 -25.34 15.29 -4.06
C ASN A 34 -24.10 16.15 -3.75
N LEU A 35 -24.28 17.26 -3.05
CA LEU A 35 -23.16 18.11 -2.62
C LEU A 35 -22.24 17.39 -1.63
N ALA A 36 -22.79 16.68 -0.67
CA ALA A 36 -22.00 15.89 0.28
C ALA A 36 -21.21 14.79 -0.42
N LEU A 37 -21.78 14.17 -1.46
CA LEU A 37 -21.13 13.14 -2.28
C LEU A 37 -20.15 13.68 -3.32
N GLY A 38 -19.92 14.99 -3.36
CA GLY A 38 -18.88 15.57 -4.19
C GLY A 38 -19.33 16.18 -5.52
N ALA A 39 -20.64 16.41 -5.73
CA ALA A 39 -21.12 17.14 -6.90
C ALA A 39 -20.57 18.57 -6.97
N ARG A 40 -20.52 19.14 -8.19
CA ARG A 40 -20.13 20.55 -8.38
C ARG A 40 -21.13 21.44 -7.66
N TYR A 41 -20.62 22.42 -6.92
CA TYR A 41 -21.47 23.45 -6.33
C TYR A 41 -21.36 24.77 -7.11
N HIS A 42 -22.49 25.46 -7.26
CA HIS A 42 -22.56 26.82 -7.78
C HIS A 42 -22.67 27.80 -6.63
N LYS A 43 -22.07 28.99 -6.78
CA LYS A 43 -22.03 30.02 -5.72
C LYS A 43 -23.43 30.47 -5.26
N ASP A 44 -24.41 30.33 -6.14
CA ASP A 44 -25.80 30.72 -5.91
C ASP A 44 -26.55 29.80 -4.91
N ILE A 45 -25.95 28.66 -4.55
CA ILE A 45 -26.48 27.73 -3.53
C ILE A 45 -26.30 28.30 -2.11
N LEU A 46 -25.32 29.16 -1.91
CA LEU A 46 -25.14 29.83 -0.63
C LEU A 46 -26.15 30.94 -0.47
N ARG A 47 -26.77 31.03 0.71
CA ARG A 47 -27.69 32.10 1.07
C ARG A 47 -26.98 33.45 1.01
N PRO A 48 -27.60 34.53 0.52
CA PRO A 48 -27.03 35.86 0.58
C PRO A 48 -26.67 36.21 2.04
N GLY A 49 -25.38 36.54 2.28
CA GLY A 49 -24.87 36.86 3.61
C GLY A 49 -24.37 35.69 4.45
N ALA A 50 -24.50 34.45 3.99
CA ALA A 50 -23.92 33.28 4.67
C ALA A 50 -22.42 33.16 4.35
N GLU A 51 -21.61 33.03 5.38
CA GLU A 51 -20.17 32.84 5.24
C GLU A 51 -19.82 31.44 4.65
N TYR A 52 -20.64 30.45 4.98
CA TYR A 52 -20.47 29.05 4.49
C TYR A 52 -21.79 28.30 4.45
N GLY A 53 -21.80 27.21 3.67
CA GLY A 53 -22.79 26.15 3.73
C GLY A 53 -22.12 24.85 4.19
N PHE A 54 -22.80 24.04 4.96
CA PHE A 54 -22.31 22.76 5.44
C PHE A 54 -23.33 21.66 5.13
N VAL A 55 -22.85 20.52 4.66
CA VAL A 55 -23.64 19.32 4.45
C VAL A 55 -22.87 18.13 4.98
N GLU A 56 -23.59 17.21 5.60
CA GLU A 56 -23.02 16.00 6.20
C GLU A 56 -23.98 14.84 6.01
N ILE A 57 -23.42 13.65 5.72
CA ILE A 57 -24.16 12.40 5.65
C ILE A 57 -23.37 11.37 6.44
N THR A 58 -24.07 10.67 7.32
CA THR A 58 -23.52 9.58 8.11
C THR A 58 -24.11 8.27 7.65
N PHE A 59 -23.26 7.28 7.42
CA PHE A 59 -23.62 5.91 7.04
C PHE A 59 -23.27 4.97 8.19
N CYS A 60 -24.22 4.09 8.52
CA CYS A 60 -24.01 2.95 9.42
C CYS A 60 -23.84 1.70 8.55
N LEU A 61 -22.68 1.08 8.60
CA LEU A 61 -22.29 -0.02 7.70
C LEU A 61 -22.35 -1.35 8.43
N GLU A 62 -23.10 -2.29 7.87
CA GLU A 62 -23.14 -3.69 8.31
C GLU A 62 -22.46 -4.63 7.29
N ASN A 63 -22.31 -4.19 6.03
CA ASN A 63 -21.77 -4.98 4.95
C ASN A 63 -20.23 -5.02 5.00
N GLU A 64 -19.69 -6.20 5.28
CA GLU A 64 -18.22 -6.42 5.35
C GLU A 64 -17.51 -6.09 4.04
N GLU A 65 -18.18 -6.28 2.89
CA GLU A 65 -17.60 -5.99 1.58
C GLU A 65 -17.47 -4.48 1.33
N GLN A 66 -18.44 -3.67 1.77
CA GLN A 66 -18.30 -2.20 1.74
C GLN A 66 -17.19 -1.73 2.65
N ILE A 67 -17.11 -2.30 3.86
CA ILE A 67 -16.02 -2.00 4.83
C ILE A 67 -14.66 -2.36 4.23
N ARG A 68 -14.54 -3.50 3.55
CA ARG A 68 -13.30 -3.93 2.89
C ARG A 68 -12.90 -2.95 1.79
N LYS A 69 -13.83 -2.59 0.89
CA LYS A 69 -13.57 -1.63 -0.19
C LYS A 69 -13.19 -0.24 0.32
N LEU A 70 -13.77 0.21 1.42
CA LEU A 70 -13.37 1.48 2.05
C LEU A 70 -11.95 1.42 2.64
N LYS A 71 -11.57 0.29 3.26
CA LYS A 71 -10.21 0.08 3.77
C LYS A 71 -9.15 0.06 2.65
N GLU A 72 -9.50 -0.40 1.46
CA GLU A 72 -8.63 -0.32 0.27
C GLU A 72 -8.38 1.14 -0.18
N LEU A 73 -9.24 2.07 0.24
CA LEU A 73 -9.09 3.51 0.06
C LEU A 73 -8.48 4.23 1.27
N ASP A 74 -7.92 3.48 2.24
CA ASP A 74 -7.42 4.00 3.51
C ASP A 74 -8.49 4.71 4.37
N ILE A 75 -9.78 4.31 4.20
CA ILE A 75 -10.90 4.82 4.99
C ILE A 75 -11.32 3.74 5.98
N TYR A 76 -11.19 4.03 7.26
CA TYR A 76 -11.49 3.10 8.35
C TYR A 76 -12.78 3.51 9.06
N PRO A 77 -13.88 2.74 8.95
CA PRO A 77 -15.11 3.00 9.70
C PRO A 77 -14.86 2.84 11.21
N GLU A 78 -15.28 3.81 12.01
CA GLU A 78 -15.26 3.73 13.48
C GLU A 78 -16.59 3.14 13.95
N GLU A 79 -16.56 1.98 14.60
CA GLU A 79 -17.77 1.24 15.02
C GLU A 79 -18.80 1.03 13.90
N GLY A 80 -18.33 0.86 12.66
CA GLY A 80 -19.18 0.73 11.49
C GLY A 80 -19.73 2.05 10.93
N ILE A 81 -19.32 3.19 11.46
CA ILE A 81 -19.81 4.52 11.04
C ILE A 81 -18.81 5.20 10.10
N VAL A 82 -19.33 5.77 9.01
CA VAL A 82 -18.58 6.64 8.10
C VAL A 82 -19.37 7.93 7.87
N THR A 83 -18.72 9.06 8.07
CA THR A 83 -19.30 10.39 7.87
C THR A 83 -18.63 11.09 6.69
N LEU A 84 -19.42 11.46 5.68
CA LEU A 84 -19.01 12.30 4.56
C LEU A 84 -19.51 13.70 4.79
N SER A 85 -18.64 14.68 4.82
CA SER A 85 -19.05 16.08 5.00
C SER A 85 -18.36 17.03 4.04
N ARG A 86 -19.05 18.14 3.76
CA ARG A 86 -18.52 19.16 2.87
C ARG A 86 -18.91 20.55 3.34
N ARG A 87 -17.89 21.39 3.51
CA ARG A 87 -18.04 22.80 3.83
C ARG A 87 -17.77 23.63 2.57
N MET A 88 -18.76 24.41 2.16
CA MET A 88 -18.72 25.26 0.96
C MET A 88 -18.60 26.71 1.38
N MET A 89 -17.67 27.45 0.78
CA MET A 89 -17.39 28.87 1.01
C MET A 89 -17.34 29.59 -0.34
N ALA A 90 -17.36 30.90 -0.33
CA ALA A 90 -17.25 31.67 -1.55
C ALA A 90 -15.95 31.35 -2.31
N GLY A 91 -16.07 30.51 -3.39
CA GLY A 91 -14.98 30.17 -4.29
C GLY A 91 -14.16 28.93 -3.92
N ARG A 92 -14.40 28.27 -2.77
CA ARG A 92 -13.72 27.02 -2.37
C ARG A 92 -14.64 26.08 -1.61
N SER A 93 -14.35 24.79 -1.65
CA SER A 93 -15.00 23.82 -0.77
C SER A 93 -13.96 22.91 -0.12
N VAL A 94 -14.26 22.46 1.09
CA VAL A 94 -13.45 21.49 1.83
C VAL A 94 -14.28 20.23 2.03
N SER A 95 -13.77 19.10 1.59
CA SER A 95 -14.38 17.79 1.75
C SER A 95 -13.72 17.05 2.90
N ARG A 96 -14.49 16.32 3.69
CA ARG A 96 -13.97 15.51 4.80
C ARG A 96 -14.64 14.15 4.84
N ILE A 97 -13.86 13.15 5.27
CA ILE A 97 -14.33 11.81 5.60
C ILE A 97 -13.90 11.56 7.05
N ASN A 98 -14.82 11.19 7.93
CA ASN A 98 -14.58 10.98 9.37
C ASN A 98 -13.84 12.16 10.03
N GLY A 99 -14.15 13.40 9.60
CA GLY A 99 -13.50 14.61 10.09
C GLY A 99 -12.17 14.98 9.42
N GLU A 100 -11.52 14.07 8.73
CA GLU A 100 -10.27 14.31 8.03
C GLU A 100 -10.49 14.96 6.65
N THR A 101 -9.65 15.93 6.31
CA THR A 101 -9.74 16.62 5.01
C THR A 101 -9.18 15.76 3.89
N VAL A 102 -9.99 15.51 2.87
CA VAL A 102 -9.66 14.66 1.73
C VAL A 102 -9.83 15.36 0.38
N PRO A 103 -9.14 14.91 -0.67
CA PRO A 103 -9.41 15.31 -2.04
C PRO A 103 -10.83 14.95 -2.47
N ILE A 104 -11.43 15.76 -3.35
CA ILE A 104 -12.78 15.51 -3.89
C ILE A 104 -12.88 14.18 -4.66
N SER A 105 -11.79 13.70 -5.26
CA SER A 105 -11.70 12.40 -5.92
C SER A 105 -11.96 11.26 -4.94
N LEU A 106 -11.26 11.26 -3.80
CA LEU A 106 -11.41 10.23 -2.76
C LEU A 106 -12.81 10.26 -2.14
N LEU A 107 -13.38 11.47 -1.91
CA LEU A 107 -14.76 11.60 -1.45
C LEU A 107 -15.74 10.94 -2.43
N LYS A 108 -15.56 11.14 -3.75
CA LYS A 108 -16.41 10.53 -4.78
C LYS A 108 -16.25 9.01 -4.87
N GLU A 109 -15.04 8.51 -4.71
CA GLU A 109 -14.76 7.07 -4.69
C GLU A 109 -15.42 6.41 -3.47
N ALA A 110 -15.30 7.01 -2.28
CA ALA A 110 -15.99 6.54 -1.08
C ALA A 110 -17.51 6.59 -1.24
N ALA A 111 -18.04 7.69 -1.78
CA ALA A 111 -19.48 7.85 -2.02
C ALA A 111 -20.03 6.77 -2.96
N ALA A 112 -19.30 6.39 -4.01
CA ALA A 112 -19.71 5.35 -4.96
C ALA A 112 -19.78 3.94 -4.35
N ILE A 113 -19.11 3.70 -3.21
CA ILE A 113 -19.22 2.45 -2.45
C ILE A 113 -20.45 2.46 -1.53
N LEU A 114 -20.82 3.63 -1.02
CA LEU A 114 -21.81 3.76 0.06
C LEU A 114 -23.24 3.94 -0.44
N ILE A 115 -23.43 4.65 -1.56
CA ILE A 115 -24.75 5.09 -2.01
C ILE A 115 -24.84 5.18 -3.54
N ASP A 116 -26.00 4.82 -4.09
CA ASP A 116 -26.31 4.99 -5.51
C ASP A 116 -27.58 5.86 -5.68
N ILE A 117 -27.47 6.88 -6.56
CA ILE A 117 -28.57 7.83 -6.78
C ILE A 117 -29.09 7.70 -8.21
N HIS A 118 -30.36 7.47 -8.36
CA HIS A 118 -31.07 7.27 -9.62
C HIS A 118 -32.05 8.44 -9.88
N GLY A 119 -31.67 9.39 -10.73
CA GLY A 119 -32.45 10.59 -11.07
C GLY A 119 -31.82 11.37 -12.22
N GLN A 120 -32.25 12.63 -12.41
CA GLN A 120 -31.77 13.47 -13.52
C GLN A 120 -30.30 13.95 -13.37
N HIS A 121 -29.68 13.80 -12.20
CA HIS A 121 -28.36 14.39 -11.91
C HIS A 121 -27.36 13.33 -11.40
N GLU A 122 -26.21 13.28 -12.10
CA GLU A 122 -24.89 12.74 -11.80
C GLU A 122 -24.71 11.89 -10.51
N HIS A 123 -24.52 10.66 -10.59
CA HIS A 123 -23.98 9.60 -9.72
C HIS A 123 -24.66 8.25 -9.97
N GLN A 124 -24.92 7.95 -11.22
CA GLN A 124 -25.53 6.68 -11.61
C GLN A 124 -24.43 5.68 -11.95
N SER A 125 -24.10 4.81 -11.00
CA SER A 125 -23.07 3.78 -11.17
C SER A 125 -23.30 2.93 -12.45
N LEU A 126 -24.57 2.66 -12.75
CA LEU A 126 -25.04 1.89 -13.90
C LEU A 126 -24.84 2.56 -15.27
N LEU A 127 -24.61 3.87 -15.35
CA LEU A 127 -24.34 4.56 -16.61
C LEU A 127 -22.87 4.50 -17.03
N TYR A 128 -21.98 4.22 -16.06
CA TYR A 128 -20.55 4.15 -16.32
C TYR A 128 -20.18 2.79 -16.89
N ARG A 129 -19.69 2.75 -18.13
CA ARG A 129 -19.24 1.53 -18.82
C ARG A 129 -18.30 0.68 -17.99
N LYS A 130 -17.39 1.31 -17.22
CA LYS A 130 -16.44 0.62 -16.36
C LYS A 130 -17.10 -0.27 -15.29
N ASN A 131 -18.34 -0.01 -14.93
CA ASN A 131 -19.06 -0.76 -13.89
C ASN A 131 -19.88 -1.92 -14.46
N HIS A 132 -20.15 -1.95 -15.77
CA HIS A 132 -21.04 -2.97 -16.38
C HIS A 132 -20.50 -4.39 -16.21
N LEU A 133 -19.17 -4.58 -16.35
CA LEU A 133 -18.54 -5.87 -16.10
C LEU A 133 -18.73 -6.31 -14.63
N GLY A 134 -18.46 -5.42 -13.67
CA GLY A 134 -18.62 -5.69 -12.24
C GLY A 134 -20.06 -6.07 -11.87
N ILE A 135 -21.07 -5.41 -12.47
CA ILE A 135 -22.48 -5.73 -12.25
C ILE A 135 -22.82 -7.11 -12.82
N THR A 136 -22.32 -7.43 -14.04
CA THR A 136 -22.50 -8.75 -14.64
C THR A 136 -21.83 -9.83 -13.80
N ASP A 137 -20.63 -9.56 -13.27
CA ASP A 137 -19.90 -10.46 -12.38
C ASP A 137 -20.60 -10.64 -11.02
N ALA A 138 -21.17 -9.58 -10.45
CA ALA A 138 -21.94 -9.66 -9.21
C ALA A 138 -23.16 -10.57 -9.37
N TYR A 139 -23.87 -10.47 -10.52
CA TYR A 139 -24.98 -11.39 -10.83
C TYR A 139 -24.51 -12.84 -10.97
N ALA A 140 -23.37 -13.04 -11.63
CA ALA A 140 -22.81 -14.36 -11.91
C ALA A 140 -21.93 -14.93 -10.78
N ARG A 141 -21.74 -14.22 -9.64
CA ARG A 141 -20.72 -14.46 -8.59
C ARG A 141 -20.51 -15.96 -8.31
N GLU A 142 -21.55 -16.67 -7.93
CA GLU A 142 -21.47 -18.10 -7.58
C GLU A 142 -20.96 -18.99 -8.73
N SER A 143 -21.19 -18.57 -9.97
CA SER A 143 -20.85 -19.33 -11.18
C SER A 143 -19.44 -19.04 -11.72
N ILE A 144 -18.86 -17.89 -11.36
CA ILE A 144 -17.60 -17.42 -11.95
C ILE A 144 -16.44 -17.29 -10.95
N GLU A 145 -16.70 -17.33 -9.64
CA GLU A 145 -15.74 -17.05 -8.60
C GLU A 145 -14.42 -17.80 -8.79
N LYS A 146 -14.52 -19.12 -8.96
CA LYS A 146 -13.33 -19.97 -9.17
C LYS A 146 -12.56 -19.63 -10.45
N GLU A 147 -13.27 -19.46 -11.56
CA GLU A 147 -12.67 -19.11 -12.85
C GLU A 147 -12.09 -17.70 -12.87
N LYS A 148 -12.69 -16.80 -12.10
CA LYS A 148 -12.18 -15.44 -11.92
C LYS A 148 -10.87 -15.43 -11.13
N GLU A 149 -10.80 -16.13 -10.00
CA GLU A 149 -9.59 -16.28 -9.20
C GLU A 149 -8.46 -16.95 -9.99
N GLU A 150 -8.77 -18.02 -10.75
CA GLU A 150 -7.83 -18.68 -11.64
C GLU A 150 -7.27 -17.70 -12.69
N THR A 151 -8.15 -16.92 -13.32
CA THR A 151 -7.76 -15.92 -14.34
C THR A 151 -6.90 -14.81 -13.74
N GLN A 152 -7.23 -14.30 -12.55
CA GLN A 152 -6.44 -13.30 -11.85
C GLN A 152 -5.03 -13.81 -11.51
N SER A 153 -4.94 -15.03 -10.97
CA SER A 153 -3.66 -15.67 -10.64
C SER A 153 -2.78 -15.81 -11.87
N LEU A 154 -3.35 -16.34 -12.98
CA LEU A 154 -2.65 -16.50 -14.25
C LEU A 154 -2.24 -15.15 -14.86
N PHE A 155 -3.08 -14.13 -14.74
CA PHE A 155 -2.75 -12.78 -15.21
C PHE A 155 -1.54 -12.20 -14.46
N HIS A 156 -1.50 -12.34 -13.13
CA HIS A 156 -0.36 -11.87 -12.33
C HIS A 156 0.92 -12.62 -12.67
N ALA A 157 0.84 -13.94 -12.86
CA ALA A 157 1.98 -14.75 -13.29
C ALA A 157 2.48 -14.35 -14.69
N TYR A 158 1.58 -14.20 -15.65
CA TYR A 158 1.91 -13.73 -17.00
C TYR A 158 2.53 -12.33 -17.00
N LYS A 159 1.94 -11.39 -16.25
CA LYS A 159 2.43 -10.01 -16.13
C LYS A 159 3.83 -9.95 -15.52
N ALA A 160 4.10 -10.79 -14.51
CA ALA A 160 5.42 -10.90 -13.91
C ALA A 160 6.46 -11.40 -14.93
N LEU A 161 6.14 -12.49 -15.65
CA LEU A 161 7.01 -13.04 -16.69
C LEU A 161 7.23 -12.08 -17.87
N LYS A 162 6.18 -11.37 -18.28
CA LYS A 162 6.28 -10.37 -19.35
C LYS A 162 7.17 -9.20 -18.94
N LYS A 163 7.03 -8.71 -17.71
CA LYS A 163 7.90 -7.67 -17.17
C LYS A 163 9.35 -8.13 -17.08
N GLU A 164 9.58 -9.35 -16.59
CA GLU A 164 10.91 -9.95 -16.51
C GLU A 164 11.54 -10.08 -17.89
N LEU A 165 10.76 -10.45 -18.91
CA LEU A 165 11.20 -10.53 -20.30
C LEU A 165 11.54 -9.14 -20.87
N GLU A 166 10.72 -8.12 -20.62
CA GLU A 166 10.97 -6.74 -21.04
C GLU A 166 12.23 -6.17 -20.36
N ASP A 167 12.38 -6.38 -19.06
CA ASP A 167 13.56 -5.98 -18.27
C ASP A 167 14.84 -6.72 -18.73
N SER A 168 14.68 -7.96 -19.24
CA SER A 168 15.78 -8.78 -19.77
C SER A 168 16.23 -8.35 -21.16
N GLN A 169 15.48 -7.59 -21.92
CA GLN A 169 15.84 -7.06 -23.25
C GLN A 169 16.73 -5.80 -23.15
N THR A 170 17.67 -5.79 -22.20
CA THR A 170 18.62 -4.69 -22.05
C THR A 170 19.66 -4.68 -23.17
N ASP A 171 20.19 -3.51 -23.51
CA ASP A 171 21.21 -3.33 -24.54
C ASP A 171 22.47 -4.22 -24.25
N GLU A 172 22.98 -4.93 -25.26
CA GLU A 172 24.11 -5.86 -25.17
C GLU A 172 25.37 -5.19 -24.57
N ALA A 173 25.61 -3.95 -24.94
CA ALA A 173 26.75 -3.17 -24.40
C ALA A 173 26.60 -2.86 -22.90
N GLN A 174 25.38 -2.67 -22.42
CA GLN A 174 25.10 -2.42 -21.02
C GLN A 174 25.23 -3.70 -20.19
N ARG A 175 24.81 -4.84 -20.77
CA ARG A 175 24.97 -6.18 -20.15
C ARG A 175 26.43 -6.57 -20.00
N ALA A 176 27.23 -6.38 -21.06
CA ALA A 176 28.66 -6.66 -20.97
C ALA A 176 29.35 -5.88 -19.85
N LYS A 177 28.99 -4.59 -19.69
CA LYS A 177 29.51 -3.77 -18.57
C LYS A 177 29.01 -4.26 -17.21
N GLU A 178 27.72 -4.63 -17.11
CA GLU A 178 27.16 -5.19 -15.88
C GLU A 178 27.87 -6.50 -15.52
N LEU A 179 28.06 -7.39 -16.50
CA LEU A 179 28.74 -8.66 -16.31
C LEU A 179 30.19 -8.49 -15.83
N ASP A 180 30.95 -7.59 -16.44
CA ASP A 180 32.33 -7.31 -16.04
C ASP A 180 32.38 -6.74 -14.61
N PHE A 181 31.47 -5.85 -14.27
CA PHE A 181 31.35 -5.29 -12.92
C PHE A 181 31.01 -6.33 -11.87
N LEU A 182 30.00 -7.16 -12.13
CA LEU A 182 29.59 -8.25 -11.23
C LEU A 182 30.68 -9.29 -11.04
N LYS A 183 31.39 -9.65 -12.13
CA LYS A 183 32.57 -10.55 -12.05
C LYS A 183 33.65 -9.99 -11.17
N PHE A 184 33.91 -8.68 -11.28
CA PHE A 184 34.88 -8.01 -10.42
C PHE A 184 34.49 -8.05 -8.96
N GLU A 185 33.24 -7.74 -8.63
CA GLU A 185 32.72 -7.78 -7.24
C GLU A 185 32.76 -9.18 -6.63
N VAL A 186 32.29 -10.17 -7.40
CA VAL A 186 32.32 -11.59 -6.96
C VAL A 186 33.78 -12.06 -6.77
N GLN A 187 34.68 -11.68 -7.66
CA GLN A 187 36.09 -12.05 -7.55
C GLN A 187 36.75 -11.40 -6.33
N GLU A 188 36.50 -10.10 -6.07
CA GLU A 188 36.99 -9.41 -4.87
C GLU A 188 36.53 -10.09 -3.57
N ILE A 189 35.25 -10.50 -3.50
CA ILE A 189 34.71 -11.21 -2.32
C ILE A 189 35.30 -12.61 -2.19
N ARG A 190 35.45 -13.34 -3.31
CA ARG A 190 36.01 -14.71 -3.31
C ARG A 190 37.49 -14.73 -2.92
N ASP A 191 38.28 -13.78 -3.45
CA ASP A 191 39.70 -13.68 -3.16
C ASP A 191 39.93 -13.40 -1.67
N ALA A 192 39.02 -12.69 -1.04
CA ALA A 192 39.05 -12.42 0.40
C ALA A 192 38.79 -13.68 1.27
N GLN A 193 38.24 -14.76 0.73
CA GLN A 193 37.97 -16.03 1.43
C GLN A 193 37.35 -15.86 2.82
N LEU A 194 36.32 -15.02 2.91
CA LEU A 194 35.63 -14.71 4.16
C LEU A 194 35.00 -15.94 4.81
N ARG A 195 35.10 -16.02 6.12
CA ARG A 195 34.47 -17.06 6.94
C ARG A 195 33.48 -16.44 7.91
N PRO A 196 32.24 -16.99 8.06
CA PRO A 196 31.29 -16.52 9.05
C PRO A 196 31.90 -16.46 10.45
N GLY A 197 31.75 -15.33 11.15
CA GLY A 197 32.28 -15.09 12.48
C GLY A 197 33.79 -14.78 12.56
N GLU A 198 34.50 -14.74 11.42
CA GLU A 198 35.95 -14.42 11.36
C GLU A 198 36.26 -13.04 11.92
N ASP A 199 35.41 -12.06 11.66
CA ASP A 199 35.54 -10.70 12.14
C ASP A 199 35.45 -10.59 13.67
N GLU A 200 34.52 -11.30 14.30
CA GLU A 200 34.38 -11.33 15.77
C GLU A 200 35.60 -11.99 16.43
N GLU A 201 36.08 -13.09 15.83
CA GLU A 201 37.27 -13.78 16.30
C GLU A 201 38.51 -12.89 16.23
N LEU A 202 38.73 -12.24 15.09
CA LEU A 202 39.86 -11.34 14.85
C LEU A 202 39.79 -10.06 15.68
N GLU A 203 38.59 -9.49 15.87
CA GLU A 203 38.42 -8.33 16.77
C GLU A 203 38.80 -8.70 18.22
N GLY A 204 38.37 -9.88 18.67
CA GLY A 204 38.72 -10.38 20.00
C GLY A 204 40.21 -10.59 20.15
N LEU A 205 40.91 -11.11 19.12
CA LEU A 205 42.33 -11.33 19.07
C LEU A 205 43.08 -9.98 19.03
N TYR A 206 42.69 -9.06 18.15
CA TYR A 206 43.28 -7.72 18.04
C TYR A 206 43.21 -6.93 19.34
N ARG A 207 42.08 -6.94 20.02
CA ARG A 207 41.91 -6.27 21.33
C ARG A 207 42.88 -6.85 22.38
N ARG A 208 43.07 -8.15 22.44
CA ARG A 208 43.99 -8.81 23.36
C ARG A 208 45.43 -8.45 23.06
N MET A 209 45.85 -8.55 21.79
CA MET A 209 47.21 -8.26 21.35
C MET A 209 47.54 -6.76 21.48
N SER A 210 46.62 -5.87 21.12
CA SER A 210 46.80 -4.41 21.25
C SER A 210 46.94 -3.99 22.70
N ASN A 211 46.22 -4.62 23.62
CA ASN A 211 46.36 -4.40 25.07
C ASN A 211 47.73 -4.92 25.57
N ALA A 212 48.10 -6.13 25.12
CA ALA A 212 49.42 -6.70 25.47
C ALA A 212 50.56 -5.82 24.97
N LYS A 213 50.48 -5.32 23.72
CA LYS A 213 51.45 -4.37 23.17
C LYS A 213 51.57 -3.10 24.01
N ARG A 214 50.41 -2.46 24.33
CA ARG A 214 50.41 -1.24 25.16
C ARG A 214 51.05 -1.44 26.54
N ILE A 215 50.78 -2.63 27.15
CA ILE A 215 51.40 -2.98 28.43
C ILE A 215 52.91 -3.16 28.27
N ALA A 216 53.39 -3.91 27.24
CA ALA A 216 54.78 -4.12 26.97
C ALA A 216 55.52 -2.81 26.68
N ASP A 217 54.95 -1.95 25.81
CA ASP A 217 55.52 -0.65 25.46
C ASP A 217 55.72 0.24 26.72
N GLY A 218 54.68 0.31 27.58
CA GLY A 218 54.75 1.07 28.82
C GLY A 218 55.79 0.51 29.82
N ILE A 219 55.91 -0.81 29.91
CA ILE A 219 56.92 -1.49 30.74
C ILE A 219 58.35 -1.20 30.25
N TRP A 220 58.58 -1.36 28.96
CA TRP A 220 59.91 -1.13 28.37
C TRP A 220 60.28 0.36 28.35
N GLU A 221 59.32 1.25 28.18
CA GLU A 221 59.54 2.69 28.33
C GLU A 221 59.96 3.05 29.77
N ALA A 222 59.23 2.55 30.76
CA ALA A 222 59.59 2.73 32.15
C ALA A 222 60.98 2.15 32.49
N TYR A 223 61.28 0.95 31.97
CA TYR A 223 62.60 0.32 32.12
C TYR A 223 63.70 1.15 31.46
N GLY A 224 63.41 1.76 30.30
CA GLY A 224 64.32 2.70 29.66
C GLY A 224 64.73 3.88 30.54
N TYR A 225 63.72 4.51 31.19
CA TYR A 225 63.98 5.64 32.10
C TYR A 225 64.66 5.23 33.40
N THR A 226 64.46 4.02 33.90
CA THR A 226 64.98 3.59 35.16
C THR A 226 66.31 2.84 35.10
N SER A 227 66.61 2.12 33.99
CA SER A 227 67.73 1.19 33.88
C SER A 227 68.64 1.36 32.66
N THR A 228 68.08 1.43 31.41
CA THR A 228 68.87 1.21 30.19
C THR A 228 68.98 2.44 29.27
N GLY A 229 68.18 3.48 29.41
CA GLY A 229 68.16 4.67 28.57
C GLY A 229 69.43 5.60 28.89
N ASN A 230 69.68 6.57 28.01
CA ASN A 230 70.64 7.60 28.27
C ASN A 230 70.20 8.44 29.48
N GLU A 231 71.14 8.68 30.41
CA GLU A 231 70.81 9.37 31.68
C GLU A 231 69.67 8.74 32.48
N ASN A 232 69.63 7.41 32.58
CA ASN A 232 68.65 6.69 33.35
C ASN A 232 68.80 6.89 34.87
N ALA A 233 67.74 6.60 35.62
CA ALA A 233 67.69 6.82 37.08
C ALA A 233 68.82 6.08 37.83
N SER A 234 69.10 4.80 37.43
CA SER A 234 70.19 4.03 38.08
C SER A 234 71.57 4.66 37.86
N GLU A 235 71.83 5.21 36.68
CA GLU A 235 73.07 5.87 36.40
C GLU A 235 73.21 7.18 37.18
N LEU A 236 72.16 8.01 37.22
CA LEU A 236 72.13 9.26 37.98
C LEU A 236 72.23 9.00 39.47
N LEU A 237 71.55 7.98 39.97
CA LEU A 237 71.63 7.56 41.37
C LEU A 237 73.02 7.07 41.74
N SER A 238 73.69 6.28 40.89
CA SER A 238 75.03 5.80 41.07
C SER A 238 76.04 6.94 41.06
N ARG A 239 75.85 8.03 40.26
CA ARG A 239 76.65 9.23 40.28
C ARG A 239 76.49 10.00 41.58
N ALA A 240 75.25 10.12 42.07
CA ALA A 240 74.99 10.80 43.33
C ALA A 240 75.52 10.01 44.54
N ILE A 241 75.42 8.67 44.55
CA ILE A 241 76.06 7.82 45.57
C ILE A 241 77.57 8.02 45.63
N ARG A 242 78.24 8.07 44.45
CA ARG A 242 79.68 8.34 44.37
C ARG A 242 80.07 9.69 44.97
N ALA A 243 79.36 10.76 44.62
CA ALA A 243 79.57 12.08 45.15
C ALA A 243 79.42 12.18 46.69
N LEU A 244 78.38 11.45 47.24
CA LEU A 244 78.14 11.39 48.68
C LEU A 244 79.14 10.48 49.42
N SER A 245 79.64 9.40 48.79
CA SER A 245 80.62 8.49 49.44
C SER A 245 81.90 9.17 49.84
N GLU A 246 82.40 10.16 49.07
CA GLU A 246 83.59 10.93 49.36
C GLU A 246 83.39 11.82 50.61
N THR A 247 82.17 12.32 50.84
CA THR A 247 81.85 13.21 51.96
C THR A 247 81.38 12.48 53.19
N ALA A 248 80.85 11.27 53.07
CA ALA A 248 80.36 10.42 54.13
C ALA A 248 81.45 9.98 55.12
N GLU A 249 82.71 9.99 54.73
CA GLU A 249 83.83 9.68 55.61
C GLU A 249 84.15 10.82 56.63
N TYR A 250 83.71 12.05 56.30
CA TYR A 250 84.02 13.23 57.07
C TYR A 250 82.89 13.81 57.90
N ASP A 251 81.64 13.43 57.61
CA ASP A 251 80.47 13.94 58.31
C ASP A 251 79.42 12.87 58.60
N LYS A 252 78.94 12.79 59.81
CA LYS A 252 78.01 11.76 60.29
C LYS A 252 76.61 11.91 59.66
N THR A 253 76.22 13.15 59.32
CA THR A 253 74.91 13.43 58.64
C THR A 253 75.03 13.03 57.17
N ALA A 254 76.14 13.30 56.51
CA ALA A 254 76.39 12.85 55.14
C ALA A 254 76.49 11.34 55.05
N SER A 255 77.01 10.64 56.04
CA SER A 255 77.01 9.17 56.13
C SER A 255 75.55 8.61 56.23
N GLY A 256 74.65 9.28 56.98
CA GLY A 256 73.26 8.91 57.06
C GLY A 256 72.53 9.08 55.68
N LEU A 257 72.80 10.18 54.97
CA LEU A 257 72.24 10.43 53.67
C LEU A 257 72.78 9.46 52.61
N TYR A 258 74.01 9.09 52.67
CA TYR A 258 74.64 8.05 51.82
C TYR A 258 73.94 6.70 52.04
N GLY A 259 73.63 6.31 53.29
CA GLY A 259 72.90 5.10 53.61
C GLY A 259 71.48 5.07 52.99
N GLN A 260 70.79 6.21 53.15
CA GLN A 260 69.40 6.30 52.50
C GLN A 260 69.48 6.23 51.00
N LEU A 261 70.47 6.87 50.37
CA LEU A 261 70.60 6.83 48.90
C LEU A 261 71.00 5.44 48.40
N SER A 262 71.80 4.68 49.17
CA SER A 262 72.14 3.28 48.88
C SER A 262 70.92 2.33 49.01
N GLU A 263 70.02 2.60 49.95
CA GLU A 263 68.74 1.84 50.04
C GLU A 263 67.85 2.11 48.85
N ILE A 264 67.79 3.37 48.41
CA ILE A 264 66.99 3.73 47.19
C ILE A 264 67.60 3.02 45.96
N ASP A 265 68.94 2.95 45.83
CA ASP A 265 69.60 2.22 44.76
C ASP A 265 69.28 0.74 44.75
N SER A 266 69.31 0.12 45.93
CA SER A 266 68.90 -1.28 46.08
C SER A 266 67.46 -1.53 45.69
N LEU A 267 66.53 -0.67 46.15
CA LEU A 267 65.10 -0.73 45.78
C LEU A 267 64.88 -0.52 44.25
N LEU A 268 65.59 0.41 43.67
CA LEU A 268 65.52 0.67 42.24
C LEU A 268 66.04 -0.53 41.42
N ASN A 269 67.11 -1.18 41.86
CA ASN A 269 67.65 -2.37 41.23
C ASN A 269 66.65 -3.56 41.33
N ASP A 270 66.01 -3.76 42.49
CA ASP A 270 64.99 -4.78 42.65
C ASP A 270 63.78 -4.48 41.78
N PHE A 271 63.28 -3.24 41.76
CA PHE A 271 62.23 -2.81 40.87
C PHE A 271 62.54 -3.04 39.41
N ASN A 272 63.75 -2.66 38.96
CA ASN A 272 64.16 -2.87 37.57
C ASN A 272 64.26 -4.34 37.19
N ARG A 273 64.63 -5.20 38.11
CA ARG A 273 64.64 -6.64 37.90
C ARG A 273 63.21 -7.18 37.74
N GLU A 274 62.30 -6.80 38.63
CA GLU A 274 60.89 -7.19 38.52
C GLU A 274 60.23 -6.64 37.23
N LEU A 275 60.53 -5.39 36.88
CA LEU A 275 60.01 -4.76 35.66
C LEU A 275 60.49 -5.49 34.40
N ALA A 276 61.79 -5.85 34.37
CA ALA A 276 62.37 -6.62 33.25
C ALA A 276 61.78 -8.06 33.12
N GLU A 277 61.56 -8.71 34.29
CA GLU A 277 60.90 -10.03 34.33
C GLU A 277 59.47 -9.94 33.84
N TYR A 278 58.68 -8.95 34.30
CA TYR A 278 57.32 -8.73 33.86
C TYR A 278 57.22 -8.38 32.38
N GLY A 279 58.12 -7.53 31.88
CA GLY A 279 58.22 -7.17 30.47
C GLY A 279 58.41 -8.38 29.54
N LYS A 280 59.17 -9.39 30.00
CA LYS A 280 59.38 -10.65 29.28
C LYS A 280 58.12 -11.54 29.29
N THR A 281 57.25 -11.42 30.28
CA THR A 281 55.98 -12.19 30.31
C THR A 281 54.88 -11.61 29.43
N CYS A 282 55.04 -10.34 29.02
CA CYS A 282 54.15 -9.66 28.08
C CYS A 282 54.48 -10.05 26.63
N GLU A 283 54.52 -11.35 26.33
CA GLU A 283 54.78 -11.83 24.97
C GLU A 283 53.59 -11.49 24.07
N PHE A 284 53.85 -10.72 23.01
CA PHE A 284 52.98 -10.57 21.88
C PHE A 284 53.82 -10.59 20.58
N SER A 285 53.26 -11.09 19.50
CA SER A 285 53.90 -11.06 18.19
C SER A 285 53.45 -9.81 17.44
N GLU A 286 54.39 -8.91 17.15
CA GLU A 286 54.14 -7.72 16.33
C GLU A 286 53.70 -8.11 14.91
N GLU A 287 54.23 -9.20 14.40
CA GLU A 287 53.92 -9.73 13.08
C GLU A 287 52.43 -10.23 13.06
N GLU A 288 52.05 -10.99 14.09
CA GLU A 288 50.67 -11.51 14.23
C GLU A 288 49.64 -10.37 14.46
N LEU A 289 50.01 -9.35 15.24
CA LEU A 289 49.20 -8.16 15.41
C LEU A 289 48.98 -7.42 14.07
N TYR A 290 50.05 -7.21 13.31
CA TYR A 290 50.02 -6.56 12.00
C TYR A 290 49.20 -7.36 10.98
N GLU A 291 49.36 -8.68 10.94
CA GLU A 291 48.52 -9.55 10.09
C GLU A 291 47.08 -9.48 10.46
N THR A 292 46.75 -9.54 11.76
CA THR A 292 45.38 -9.43 12.26
C THR A 292 44.73 -8.08 11.90
N GLU A 293 45.47 -6.99 12.04
CA GLU A 293 45.01 -5.64 11.69
C GLU A 293 44.73 -5.51 10.19
N ASN A 294 45.67 -5.99 9.35
CA ASN A 294 45.48 -5.98 7.91
C ASN A 294 44.26 -6.81 7.48
N ARG A 295 44.09 -7.97 8.08
CA ARG A 295 42.93 -8.84 7.78
C ARG A 295 41.60 -8.22 8.21
N LEU A 296 41.55 -7.58 9.39
CA LEU A 296 40.37 -6.83 9.82
C LEU A 296 40.09 -5.64 8.91
N ASN A 297 41.12 -4.92 8.46
CA ASN A 297 40.94 -3.80 7.54
C ASN A 297 40.38 -4.26 6.18
N GLU A 298 40.83 -5.42 5.67
CA GLU A 298 40.28 -6.04 4.46
C GLU A 298 38.81 -6.40 4.64
N ILE A 299 38.47 -7.07 5.73
CA ILE A 299 37.08 -7.43 6.06
C ILE A 299 36.20 -6.19 6.18
N ASN A 300 36.65 -5.17 6.92
CA ASN A 300 35.90 -3.92 7.11
C ASN A 300 35.72 -3.14 5.82
N HIS A 301 36.68 -3.21 4.91
CA HIS A 301 36.57 -2.63 3.58
C HIS A 301 35.44 -3.32 2.78
N LEU A 302 35.38 -4.64 2.82
CA LEU A 302 34.32 -5.40 2.17
C LEU A 302 32.96 -5.18 2.83
N LYS A 303 32.92 -5.09 4.17
CA LYS A 303 31.69 -4.75 4.91
C LYS A 303 31.12 -3.38 4.48
N THR A 304 31.97 -2.40 4.28
CA THR A 304 31.56 -1.06 3.84
C THR A 304 30.98 -1.06 2.41
N LYS A 305 31.47 -1.96 1.55
CA LYS A 305 31.02 -2.05 0.15
C LYS A 305 29.78 -2.91 -0.05
N TYR A 306 29.70 -4.08 0.60
CA TYR A 306 28.80 -5.16 0.21
C TYR A 306 27.81 -5.57 1.29
N GLY A 307 27.97 -5.15 2.55
CA GLY A 307 27.05 -5.47 3.63
C GLY A 307 27.69 -5.32 5.00
N ASN A 308 26.88 -5.16 6.04
CA ASN A 308 27.38 -4.87 7.40
C ASN A 308 27.95 -6.09 8.13
N GLU A 309 27.68 -7.30 7.65
CA GLU A 309 28.04 -8.59 8.25
C GLU A 309 28.64 -9.51 7.17
N ILE A 310 29.51 -10.43 7.55
CA ILE A 310 30.13 -11.39 6.60
C ILE A 310 29.06 -12.25 5.92
N GLU A 311 28.05 -12.68 6.65
CA GLU A 311 26.91 -13.44 6.12
C GLU A 311 26.19 -12.68 5.01
N SER A 312 25.97 -11.39 5.22
CA SER A 312 25.32 -10.49 4.22
C SER A 312 26.17 -10.36 2.96
N ILE A 313 27.51 -10.28 3.11
CA ILE A 313 28.44 -10.22 1.98
C ILE A 313 28.41 -11.52 1.18
N LEU A 314 28.40 -12.66 1.87
CA LEU A 314 28.33 -13.98 1.22
C LEU A 314 26.98 -14.20 0.52
N GLU A 315 25.88 -13.74 1.12
CA GLU A 315 24.57 -13.78 0.48
C GLU A 315 24.53 -12.85 -0.76
N TYR A 316 25.10 -11.66 -0.64
CA TYR A 316 25.26 -10.75 -1.77
C TYR A 316 26.07 -11.40 -2.88
N CYS A 317 27.23 -11.98 -2.56
CA CYS A 317 28.08 -12.70 -3.52
C CYS A 317 27.28 -13.78 -4.26
N LYS A 318 26.53 -14.62 -3.54
CA LYS A 318 25.69 -15.65 -4.12
C LYS A 318 24.64 -15.10 -5.07
N LYS A 319 23.96 -14.01 -4.70
CA LYS A 319 22.98 -13.33 -5.57
C LYS A 319 23.64 -12.81 -6.85
N GLN A 320 24.86 -12.24 -6.73
CA GLN A 320 25.59 -11.77 -7.91
C GLN A 320 26.09 -12.92 -8.78
N GLU A 321 26.49 -14.05 -8.19
CA GLU A 321 26.83 -15.28 -8.95
C GLU A 321 25.63 -15.81 -9.73
N GLU A 322 24.45 -15.85 -9.11
CA GLU A 322 23.21 -16.21 -9.79
C GLU A 322 22.91 -15.22 -10.95
N ARG A 323 23.15 -13.93 -10.73
CA ARG A 323 22.98 -12.92 -11.76
C ARG A 323 24.00 -13.05 -12.89
N ILE A 324 25.28 -13.33 -12.57
CA ILE A 324 26.34 -13.62 -13.57
C ILE A 324 25.93 -14.82 -14.43
N ALA A 325 25.52 -15.93 -13.79
CA ALA A 325 25.10 -17.12 -14.51
C ALA A 325 23.93 -16.81 -15.47
N LEU A 326 22.97 -15.98 -15.04
CA LEU A 326 21.86 -15.52 -15.89
C LEU A 326 22.34 -14.67 -17.07
N LEU A 327 23.36 -13.83 -16.85
CA LEU A 327 23.89 -12.96 -17.92
C LEU A 327 24.80 -13.72 -18.90
N GLU A 328 25.50 -14.78 -18.46
CA GLU A 328 26.35 -15.62 -19.29
C GLU A 328 25.52 -16.53 -20.22
N ASP A 329 24.45 -17.13 -19.67
CA ASP A 329 23.51 -17.96 -20.45
C ASP A 329 22.30 -17.14 -20.96
N TYR A 330 22.53 -15.85 -21.19
CA TYR A 330 21.46 -14.89 -21.43
C TYR A 330 20.55 -15.26 -22.61
N ASP A 331 21.11 -15.69 -23.72
CA ASP A 331 20.32 -16.04 -24.91
C ASP A 331 19.42 -17.26 -24.63
N GLN A 332 19.98 -18.26 -23.93
CA GLN A 332 19.23 -19.43 -23.49
C GLN A 332 18.16 -19.06 -22.45
N TYR A 333 18.51 -18.18 -21.52
CA TYR A 333 17.57 -17.70 -20.50
C TYR A 333 16.42 -16.89 -21.11
N VAL A 334 16.70 -15.98 -22.05
CA VAL A 334 15.65 -15.20 -22.73
C VAL A 334 14.76 -16.11 -23.58
N GLU A 335 15.33 -17.11 -24.25
CA GLU A 335 14.56 -18.10 -25.00
C GLU A 335 13.63 -18.91 -24.06
N ASP A 336 14.15 -19.42 -22.92
CA ASP A 336 13.35 -20.13 -21.93
C ASP A 336 12.28 -19.23 -21.32
N LEU A 337 12.64 -18.00 -20.93
CA LEU A 337 11.70 -17.01 -20.39
C LEU A 337 10.61 -16.66 -21.40
N SER A 338 10.97 -16.50 -22.69
CA SER A 338 10.03 -16.27 -23.77
C SER A 338 9.08 -17.46 -23.93
N LEU A 339 9.59 -18.69 -23.84
CA LEU A 339 8.77 -19.89 -23.88
C LEU A 339 7.81 -19.98 -22.69
N ARG A 340 8.28 -19.67 -21.48
CA ARG A 340 7.45 -19.63 -20.26
C ARG A 340 6.38 -18.56 -20.37
N CYS A 341 6.73 -17.38 -20.85
CA CYS A 341 5.80 -16.27 -21.07
C CYS A 341 4.69 -16.66 -22.05
N ARG A 342 5.04 -17.30 -23.19
CA ARG A 342 4.05 -17.81 -24.16
C ARG A 342 3.12 -18.85 -23.59
N LYS A 343 3.65 -19.80 -22.81
CA LYS A 343 2.82 -20.81 -22.13
C LYS A 343 1.86 -20.16 -21.15
N ALA A 344 2.34 -19.22 -20.31
CA ALA A 344 1.50 -18.49 -19.39
C ALA A 344 0.42 -17.68 -20.10
N GLU A 345 0.73 -17.08 -21.27
CA GLU A 345 -0.24 -16.39 -22.11
C GLU A 345 -1.31 -17.34 -22.66
N GLU A 346 -0.93 -18.52 -23.14
CA GLU A 346 -1.87 -19.53 -23.62
C GLU A 346 -2.80 -20.04 -22.52
N GLU A 347 -2.28 -20.25 -21.30
CA GLU A 347 -3.07 -20.65 -20.15
C GLU A 347 -4.03 -19.55 -19.73
N LEU A 348 -3.56 -18.31 -19.64
CA LEU A 348 -4.38 -17.13 -19.38
C LEU A 348 -5.48 -16.96 -20.43
N LYS A 349 -5.15 -17.13 -21.70
CA LYS A 349 -6.13 -17.09 -22.80
C LYS A 349 -7.23 -18.12 -22.63
N LYS A 350 -6.87 -19.36 -22.30
CA LYS A 350 -7.84 -20.45 -22.07
C LYS A 350 -8.75 -20.15 -20.87
N ALA A 351 -8.18 -19.71 -19.77
CA ALA A 351 -8.93 -19.33 -18.59
C ALA A 351 -9.87 -18.14 -18.85
N SER A 352 -9.38 -17.09 -19.53
CA SER A 352 -10.17 -15.91 -19.88
C SER A 352 -11.33 -16.25 -20.83
N LEU A 353 -11.13 -17.12 -21.81
CA LEU A 353 -12.20 -17.58 -22.70
C LEU A 353 -13.23 -18.44 -21.97
N LYS A 354 -12.80 -19.27 -21.01
CA LYS A 354 -13.70 -20.05 -20.16
C LYS A 354 -14.57 -19.13 -19.30
N LEU A 355 -13.96 -18.13 -18.64
CA LEU A 355 -14.64 -17.12 -17.86
C LEU A 355 -15.64 -16.33 -18.72
N SER A 356 -15.23 -15.85 -19.91
CA SER A 356 -16.08 -15.14 -20.84
C SER A 356 -17.31 -15.96 -21.26
N LYS A 357 -17.14 -17.25 -21.52
CA LYS A 357 -18.24 -18.13 -21.88
C LYS A 357 -19.29 -18.26 -20.76
N ILE A 358 -18.85 -18.35 -19.50
CA ILE A 358 -19.75 -18.42 -18.35
C ILE A 358 -20.45 -17.07 -18.14
N ARG A 359 -19.71 -15.96 -18.23
CA ARG A 359 -20.27 -14.60 -18.18
C ARG A 359 -21.37 -14.39 -19.21
N LYS A 360 -21.10 -14.73 -20.48
CA LYS A 360 -22.08 -14.60 -21.57
C LYS A 360 -23.34 -15.42 -21.31
N LYS A 361 -23.20 -16.63 -20.75
CA LYS A 361 -24.33 -17.45 -20.37
C LYS A 361 -25.18 -16.81 -19.26
N GLN A 362 -24.51 -16.31 -18.21
CA GLN A 362 -25.19 -15.67 -17.08
C GLN A 362 -25.80 -14.32 -17.48
N ALA A 363 -25.11 -13.57 -18.35
CA ALA A 363 -25.61 -12.33 -18.93
C ALA A 363 -26.92 -12.54 -19.67
N GLY A 364 -27.07 -13.61 -20.44
CA GLY A 364 -28.32 -13.93 -21.11
C GLY A 364 -29.48 -14.22 -20.14
N LEU A 365 -29.22 -14.77 -18.96
CA LEU A 365 -30.22 -14.91 -17.92
C LEU A 365 -30.59 -13.55 -17.31
N LEU A 366 -29.54 -12.73 -17.01
CA LEU A 366 -29.73 -11.37 -16.49
C LEU A 366 -30.53 -10.50 -17.47
N GLU A 367 -30.24 -10.56 -18.78
CA GLU A 367 -31.01 -9.87 -19.81
C GLU A 367 -32.51 -10.23 -19.74
N THR A 368 -32.82 -11.52 -19.66
CA THR A 368 -34.20 -12.02 -19.58
C THR A 368 -34.91 -11.51 -18.33
N GLU A 369 -34.30 -11.61 -17.17
CA GLU A 369 -34.88 -11.14 -15.90
C GLU A 369 -35.08 -9.62 -15.90
N ILE A 370 -34.13 -8.83 -16.45
CA ILE A 370 -34.29 -7.38 -16.59
C ILE A 370 -35.42 -7.04 -17.55
N GLU A 371 -35.52 -7.70 -18.72
CA GLU A 371 -36.62 -7.45 -19.67
C GLU A 371 -37.98 -7.77 -19.07
N GLU A 372 -38.09 -8.85 -18.32
CA GLU A 372 -39.32 -9.18 -17.58
C GLU A 372 -39.68 -8.10 -16.57
N GLY A 373 -38.68 -7.67 -15.79
CA GLY A 373 -38.85 -6.57 -14.85
C GLY A 373 -39.25 -5.25 -15.50
N LEU A 374 -38.74 -4.95 -16.68
CA LEU A 374 -39.06 -3.75 -17.46
C LEU A 374 -40.49 -3.83 -18.04
N LYS A 375 -40.92 -4.99 -18.52
CA LYS A 375 -42.32 -5.20 -19.00
C LYS A 375 -43.33 -4.92 -17.91
N GLU A 376 -43.05 -5.31 -16.67
CA GLU A 376 -43.91 -5.02 -15.53
C GLU A 376 -44.02 -3.50 -15.22
N LEU A 377 -42.96 -2.75 -15.58
CA LEU A 377 -42.88 -1.28 -15.42
C LEU A 377 -43.41 -0.52 -16.67
N ASN A 378 -44.21 -1.20 -17.51
CA ASN A 378 -44.87 -0.63 -18.70
C ASN A 378 -43.94 -0.33 -19.88
N PHE A 379 -42.84 -1.10 -20.01
CA PHE A 379 -42.00 -1.11 -21.20
C PHE A 379 -42.33 -2.37 -22.04
N GLU A 380 -43.47 -2.38 -22.72
CA GLU A 380 -44.02 -3.60 -23.35
C GLU A 380 -43.13 -4.17 -24.48
N LYS A 381 -42.36 -3.31 -25.17
CA LYS A 381 -41.55 -3.67 -26.37
C LYS A 381 -40.08 -3.36 -26.16
N VAL A 382 -39.63 -3.47 -24.94
CA VAL A 382 -38.21 -3.21 -24.59
C VAL A 382 -37.34 -4.40 -24.97
N SER A 383 -36.13 -4.12 -25.43
CA SER A 383 -35.06 -5.10 -25.54
C SER A 383 -33.84 -4.57 -24.79
N PHE A 384 -33.30 -5.41 -23.91
CA PHE A 384 -32.11 -5.12 -23.12
C PHE A 384 -31.03 -6.11 -23.48
N VAL A 385 -29.82 -5.62 -23.87
CA VAL A 385 -28.72 -6.45 -24.35
C VAL A 385 -27.43 -6.10 -23.60
N ILE A 386 -26.77 -7.10 -23.09
CA ILE A 386 -25.44 -7.04 -22.49
C ILE A 386 -24.42 -7.39 -23.56
N HIS A 387 -23.88 -6.37 -24.17
CA HIS A 387 -22.95 -6.53 -25.28
C HIS A 387 -21.52 -6.74 -24.77
N PHE A 388 -20.89 -7.84 -25.22
CA PHE A 388 -19.50 -8.18 -24.90
C PHE A 388 -18.60 -7.80 -26.05
N GLU A 389 -17.52 -7.08 -25.74
CA GLU A 389 -16.41 -6.82 -26.65
C GLU A 389 -15.13 -7.40 -26.02
N GLU A 390 -14.19 -7.84 -26.83
CA GLU A 390 -12.91 -8.32 -26.34
C GLU A 390 -11.95 -7.13 -26.21
N THR A 391 -11.24 -7.05 -25.08
CA THR A 391 -10.18 -6.06 -24.84
C THR A 391 -8.96 -6.39 -25.69
N ALA A 392 -8.19 -5.36 -26.07
CA ALA A 392 -6.95 -5.56 -26.83
C ALA A 392 -5.88 -6.30 -26.01
N ASP A 393 -5.85 -6.07 -24.69
CA ASP A 393 -4.91 -6.67 -23.77
C ASP A 393 -5.66 -7.46 -22.69
N TYR A 394 -4.97 -8.44 -22.10
CA TYR A 394 -5.48 -9.15 -20.93
C TYR A 394 -5.50 -8.24 -19.71
N THR A 395 -6.52 -8.40 -18.89
CA THR A 395 -6.64 -7.74 -17.59
C THR A 395 -6.76 -8.77 -16.48
N ALA A 396 -6.68 -8.34 -15.22
CA ALA A 396 -6.97 -9.22 -14.08
C ALA A 396 -8.41 -9.77 -14.10
N GLU A 397 -9.32 -9.05 -14.79
CA GLU A 397 -10.73 -9.44 -14.98
C GLU A 397 -10.96 -10.27 -16.26
N GLY A 398 -9.90 -10.66 -16.98
CA GLY A 398 -9.97 -11.40 -18.24
C GLY A 398 -9.95 -10.50 -19.47
N ILE A 399 -10.70 -10.89 -20.51
CA ILE A 399 -10.71 -10.24 -21.83
C ILE A 399 -12.02 -9.52 -22.17
N ASP A 400 -12.99 -9.52 -21.26
CA ASP A 400 -14.32 -8.97 -21.55
C ASP A 400 -14.43 -7.49 -21.20
N GLU A 401 -14.87 -6.67 -22.13
CA GLU A 401 -15.49 -5.38 -21.90
C GLU A 401 -16.99 -5.50 -22.11
N VAL A 402 -17.79 -5.02 -21.16
CA VAL A 402 -19.24 -5.17 -21.16
C VAL A 402 -19.92 -3.82 -21.33
N LYS A 403 -20.96 -3.77 -22.19
CA LYS A 403 -21.74 -2.57 -22.45
C LYS A 403 -23.24 -2.90 -22.40
N PHE A 404 -23.97 -2.26 -21.53
CA PHE A 404 -25.41 -2.36 -21.45
C PHE A 404 -26.06 -1.47 -22.51
N ARG A 405 -26.91 -2.07 -23.32
CA ARG A 405 -27.66 -1.41 -24.39
C ARG A 405 -29.13 -1.69 -24.25
N ILE A 406 -29.95 -0.73 -24.61
CA ILE A 406 -31.41 -0.83 -24.53
C ILE A 406 -32.06 -0.28 -25.79
N SER A 407 -33.16 -0.91 -26.21
CA SER A 407 -34.11 -0.37 -27.18
C SER A 407 -35.48 -0.28 -26.48
N MET A 408 -36.11 0.88 -26.53
CA MET A 408 -37.39 1.14 -25.85
C MET A 408 -38.61 0.68 -26.64
N ASN A 409 -38.44 0.54 -27.98
CA ASN A 409 -39.54 0.18 -28.88
C ASN A 409 -39.00 -0.76 -29.97
N GLU A 410 -39.90 -1.62 -30.47
CA GLU A 410 -39.61 -2.51 -31.56
C GLU A 410 -39.15 -1.73 -32.82
N GLY A 411 -38.05 -2.15 -33.43
CA GLY A 411 -37.49 -1.49 -34.63
C GLY A 411 -36.60 -0.29 -34.35
N GLN A 412 -36.43 0.14 -33.09
CA GLN A 412 -35.42 1.16 -32.73
C GLN A 412 -34.04 0.53 -32.53
N PRO A 413 -32.95 1.26 -32.85
CA PRO A 413 -31.62 0.77 -32.61
C PRO A 413 -31.31 0.66 -31.11
N LEU A 414 -30.50 -0.35 -30.74
CA LEU A 414 -29.95 -0.49 -29.38
C LEU A 414 -29.02 0.67 -29.08
N ARG A 415 -29.28 1.41 -28.02
CA ARG A 415 -28.48 2.55 -27.57
C ARG A 415 -27.89 2.29 -26.17
N PRO A 416 -26.76 2.92 -25.83
CA PRO A 416 -26.26 2.90 -24.46
C PRO A 416 -27.30 3.44 -23.47
N LEU A 417 -27.32 2.93 -22.24
CA LEU A 417 -28.22 3.42 -21.19
C LEU A 417 -28.09 4.94 -20.95
N SER A 418 -26.87 5.47 -21.10
CA SER A 418 -26.60 6.91 -20.96
C SER A 418 -27.31 7.81 -21.99
N GLU A 419 -27.84 7.23 -23.08
CA GLU A 419 -28.54 7.95 -24.13
C GLU A 419 -30.07 7.87 -24.00
N VAL A 420 -30.59 7.30 -22.90
CA VAL A 420 -32.03 7.30 -22.61
C VAL A 420 -32.47 8.72 -22.28
N ALA A 421 -33.46 9.24 -23.04
CA ALA A 421 -33.77 10.67 -23.06
C ALA A 421 -34.61 11.17 -21.87
N SER A 422 -35.27 10.30 -21.13
CA SER A 422 -36.22 10.68 -20.04
C SER A 422 -35.71 10.24 -18.69
N GLY A 423 -35.61 11.18 -17.73
CA GLY A 423 -35.19 10.91 -16.36
C GLY A 423 -36.08 9.85 -15.68
N GLY A 424 -37.42 9.95 -15.79
CA GLY A 424 -38.36 9.00 -15.23
C GLY A 424 -38.28 7.61 -15.88
N GLU A 425 -38.01 7.51 -17.20
CA GLU A 425 -37.74 6.23 -17.87
C GLU A 425 -36.44 5.61 -17.36
N LEU A 426 -35.41 6.39 -17.26
CA LEU A 426 -34.11 5.94 -16.77
C LEU A 426 -34.19 5.44 -15.32
N SER A 427 -34.89 6.16 -14.43
CA SER A 427 -35.10 5.75 -13.04
C SER A 427 -35.86 4.40 -12.95
N ARG A 428 -36.86 4.16 -13.82
CA ARG A 428 -37.56 2.88 -13.88
C ARG A 428 -36.69 1.74 -14.44
N ILE A 429 -35.86 2.02 -15.43
CA ILE A 429 -34.90 1.02 -15.93
C ILE A 429 -33.93 0.65 -14.82
N MET A 430 -33.39 1.65 -14.09
CA MET A 430 -32.54 1.42 -12.94
C MET A 430 -33.24 0.61 -11.86
N LEU A 431 -34.53 0.90 -11.57
CA LEU A 431 -35.33 0.12 -10.63
C LEU A 431 -35.44 -1.34 -11.05
N ALA A 432 -35.69 -1.61 -12.34
CA ALA A 432 -35.76 -2.98 -12.83
C ALA A 432 -34.45 -3.73 -12.62
N ILE A 433 -33.32 -3.12 -13.04
CA ILE A 433 -31.99 -3.70 -12.87
C ILE A 433 -31.68 -3.94 -11.38
N LYS A 434 -31.89 -2.93 -10.53
CA LYS A 434 -31.62 -3.03 -9.09
C LYS A 434 -32.56 -4.07 -8.40
N THR A 435 -33.77 -4.25 -8.89
CA THR A 435 -34.66 -5.29 -8.36
C THR A 435 -34.11 -6.70 -8.61
N VAL A 436 -33.59 -6.93 -9.81
CA VAL A 436 -32.94 -8.20 -10.18
C VAL A 436 -31.63 -8.40 -9.38
N MET A 437 -30.90 -7.34 -9.17
CA MET A 437 -29.60 -7.35 -8.46
C MET A 437 -29.71 -7.29 -6.93
N ALA A 438 -30.90 -7.04 -6.37
CA ALA A 438 -31.10 -6.67 -4.96
C ALA A 438 -30.36 -7.55 -3.93
N LYS A 439 -30.26 -8.86 -4.18
CA LYS A 439 -29.53 -9.79 -3.29
C LYS A 439 -28.04 -9.92 -3.58
N LYS A 440 -27.55 -9.25 -4.61
CA LYS A 440 -26.19 -9.40 -5.16
C LYS A 440 -25.47 -8.07 -5.30
N ASP A 441 -26.17 -6.97 -4.97
CA ASP A 441 -25.62 -5.62 -4.98
C ASP A 441 -25.02 -5.31 -3.60
N ASP A 442 -23.76 -4.87 -3.60
CA ASP A 442 -23.05 -4.56 -2.35
C ASP A 442 -23.41 -3.14 -1.81
N ILE A 443 -24.10 -2.29 -2.61
CA ILE A 443 -24.48 -0.92 -2.20
C ILE A 443 -25.78 -0.97 -1.39
N GLU A 444 -25.71 -0.62 -0.12
CA GLU A 444 -26.83 -0.74 0.80
C GLU A 444 -27.86 0.38 0.71
N THR A 445 -27.46 1.60 0.28
CA THR A 445 -28.37 2.76 0.22
C THR A 445 -28.65 3.17 -1.23
N LEU A 446 -29.92 3.22 -1.59
CA LEU A 446 -30.41 3.58 -2.93
C LEU A 446 -31.35 4.77 -2.86
N ILE A 447 -31.14 5.81 -3.69
CA ILE A 447 -32.05 6.94 -3.82
C ILE A 447 -32.69 6.89 -5.21
N PHE A 448 -34.03 6.95 -5.27
CA PHE A 448 -34.77 7.06 -6.51
C PHE A 448 -35.53 8.40 -6.57
N ASP A 449 -35.22 9.20 -7.59
CA ASP A 449 -35.91 10.46 -7.86
C ASP A 449 -36.72 10.39 -9.15
N GLU A 450 -37.84 11.11 -9.17
CA GLU A 450 -38.75 11.23 -10.32
C GLU A 450 -39.26 9.90 -10.92
N ILE A 451 -39.23 8.80 -10.18
CA ILE A 451 -39.50 7.46 -10.67
C ILE A 451 -40.94 7.28 -11.14
N ASP A 452 -41.88 8.09 -10.63
CA ASP A 452 -43.33 8.05 -10.91
C ASP A 452 -43.78 9.16 -11.88
N VAL A 453 -42.84 9.90 -12.48
CA VAL A 453 -43.17 10.92 -13.47
C VAL A 453 -43.67 10.26 -14.79
N GLY A 454 -44.81 10.72 -15.28
CA GLY A 454 -45.36 10.31 -16.58
C GLY A 454 -46.03 8.93 -16.61
N ILE A 455 -46.25 8.26 -15.45
CA ILE A 455 -46.85 6.93 -15.41
C ILE A 455 -48.30 6.91 -14.92
N SER A 456 -49.04 5.89 -15.32
CA SER A 456 -50.43 5.65 -14.85
C SER A 456 -50.43 5.08 -13.43
N GLY A 457 -51.62 5.12 -12.77
CA GLY A 457 -51.79 4.57 -11.42
C GLY A 457 -51.41 3.09 -11.30
N ARG A 458 -51.67 2.27 -12.32
CA ARG A 458 -51.31 0.83 -12.36
C ARG A 458 -49.80 0.64 -12.39
N THR A 459 -49.11 1.43 -13.21
CA THR A 459 -47.65 1.39 -13.28
C THR A 459 -47.01 1.92 -11.98
N ALA A 460 -47.57 2.98 -11.38
CA ALA A 460 -47.12 3.51 -10.10
C ALA A 460 -47.23 2.47 -8.97
N GLN A 461 -48.29 1.65 -8.98
CA GLN A 461 -48.42 0.55 -8.04
C GLN A 461 -47.33 -0.49 -8.22
N LYS A 462 -47.00 -0.87 -9.47
CA LYS A 462 -45.90 -1.80 -9.76
C LYS A 462 -44.52 -1.26 -9.35
N VAL A 463 -44.30 0.03 -9.56
CA VAL A 463 -43.09 0.72 -9.06
C VAL A 463 -42.98 0.61 -7.54
N SER A 464 -44.11 0.88 -6.82
CA SER A 464 -44.13 0.77 -5.36
C SER A 464 -43.88 -0.66 -4.87
N GLU A 465 -44.46 -1.68 -5.52
CA GLU A 465 -44.21 -3.08 -5.21
C GLU A 465 -42.71 -3.45 -5.37
N LYS A 466 -42.08 -3.02 -6.47
CA LYS A 466 -40.65 -3.28 -6.69
C LYS A 466 -39.75 -2.52 -5.70
N MET A 467 -40.05 -1.28 -5.37
CA MET A 467 -39.32 -0.53 -4.35
C MET A 467 -39.42 -1.20 -2.97
N ALA A 468 -40.62 -1.70 -2.61
CA ALA A 468 -40.78 -2.44 -1.37
C ALA A 468 -39.97 -3.76 -1.35
N LEU A 469 -39.87 -4.45 -2.49
CA LEU A 469 -39.03 -5.65 -2.61
C LEU A 469 -37.53 -5.32 -2.38
N ILE A 470 -37.02 -4.25 -2.98
CA ILE A 470 -35.63 -3.80 -2.75
C ILE A 470 -35.50 -3.35 -1.31
N GLY A 471 -36.48 -2.64 -0.74
CA GLY A 471 -36.48 -2.17 0.64
C GLY A 471 -36.40 -3.26 1.70
N ASN A 472 -36.67 -4.53 1.34
CA ASN A 472 -36.41 -5.65 2.27
C ASN A 472 -34.95 -6.02 2.44
N VAL A 473 -34.06 -5.53 1.57
CA VAL A 473 -32.64 -5.87 1.53
C VAL A 473 -31.76 -4.62 1.61
N HIS A 474 -32.23 -3.49 1.09
CA HIS A 474 -31.52 -2.22 1.03
C HIS A 474 -32.33 -1.11 1.71
N GLN A 475 -31.62 -0.07 2.16
CA GLN A 475 -32.27 1.19 2.49
C GLN A 475 -32.61 1.91 1.19
N VAL A 476 -33.87 2.16 0.95
CA VAL A 476 -34.40 2.84 -0.24
C VAL A 476 -35.01 4.17 0.15
N ILE A 477 -34.54 5.24 -0.50
CA ILE A 477 -35.10 6.60 -0.34
C ILE A 477 -35.80 6.95 -1.66
N CYS A 478 -37.12 7.06 -1.66
CA CYS A 478 -37.88 7.46 -2.82
C CYS A 478 -38.38 8.90 -2.71
N ILE A 479 -38.11 9.69 -3.73
CA ILE A 479 -38.58 11.08 -3.82
C ILE A 479 -39.68 11.16 -4.85
N THR A 480 -40.90 11.54 -4.43
CA THR A 480 -42.09 11.54 -5.29
C THR A 480 -42.97 12.75 -5.01
N ASP A 481 -43.68 13.22 -6.07
CA ASP A 481 -44.70 14.26 -5.98
C ASP A 481 -46.08 13.71 -5.71
N ARG A 482 -46.28 12.40 -5.85
CA ARG A 482 -47.63 11.75 -5.77
C ARG A 482 -47.95 11.19 -4.39
N LYS A 483 -49.13 11.54 -3.88
CA LYS A 483 -49.68 10.96 -2.64
C LYS A 483 -50.08 9.47 -2.78
N SER A 484 -50.27 8.95 -4.01
CA SER A 484 -50.70 7.58 -4.29
C SER A 484 -49.65 6.52 -4.00
N THR A 485 -48.38 6.85 -4.01
CA THR A 485 -47.27 5.98 -3.62
C THR A 485 -47.29 5.68 -2.10
N ARG A 486 -48.02 6.45 -1.33
CA ARG A 486 -48.16 6.40 0.13
C ARG A 486 -49.06 5.26 0.63
N LEU A 487 -49.97 4.70 -0.21
CA LEU A 487 -51.06 3.88 0.26
C LEU A 487 -50.73 2.39 0.49
N ASN A 488 -49.57 1.89 0.05
CA ASN A 488 -49.21 0.47 0.15
C ASN A 488 -47.94 0.18 0.97
N SER A 489 -47.36 1.16 1.62
CA SER A 489 -46.17 0.94 2.45
C SER A 489 -46.54 1.10 3.94
N SER A 490 -46.39 0.03 4.69
CA SER A 490 -46.37 0.04 6.17
C SER A 490 -45.09 0.66 6.73
N HIS A 491 -44.35 1.41 5.92
CA HIS A 491 -43.06 2.00 6.22
C HIS A 491 -43.16 3.51 6.43
N SER A 492 -42.26 4.07 7.25
CA SER A 492 -42.23 5.46 7.71
C SER A 492 -42.25 6.49 6.59
N ALA A 493 -43.28 7.35 6.56
CA ALA A 493 -43.36 8.51 5.68
C ALA A 493 -42.82 9.72 6.45
N VAL A 494 -41.75 10.36 5.96
CA VAL A 494 -41.27 11.65 6.44
C VAL A 494 -41.94 12.73 5.60
N SER A 495 -42.75 13.55 6.22
CA SER A 495 -43.49 14.67 5.59
C SER A 495 -42.79 16.00 5.84
#